data_dc533d97da784ccadd4196d2ed1b4ba4
#
_entry.id   dc533d97da784ccadd4196d2ed1b4ba4
#
_cell.length_a   1.000
_cell.length_b   1.000
_cell.length_c   1.000
_cell.angle_alpha   90.00
_cell.angle_beta   90.00
_cell.angle_gamma   90.00
#
_symmetry.space_group_name_H-M   'P 1'
#
loop_
_entity.id
_entity.type
_entity.pdbx_description
1 polymer ?
#
loop_
_entity_poly.entity_id
_entity_poly.type
_entity_poly.pdbx_seq_one_letter_code
_entity_poly.pdbx_strand_id
1 'polypeptide(L)'
;MKRFTSHFVEQKDIDSLKYDKVEEKPVPILKGKDWKNISVPEPPRNSSPETRLELSMIKALGDNRSQKDINSIKEHDMVATYAIRDYLEENDLAYNSEDISKIVETGAGVSRFYKNKFQRIRPWQLAGELGIDINHMKFTSDTMQTPSYPSGHTVQSRLVAEYYIRKYPQHKKGLIVAAEECGQGRVKAGWHFPSDHEVGVMIAVEIAPMVEL
;
A
#
# COMPACT_ATOMS: atom_id res chain seq x y z
N MET A 1 33.66 44.14 -16.44
CA MET A 1 32.53 43.89 -15.54
C MET A 1 31.67 42.78 -16.18
N LYS A 2 31.88 41.51 -15.77
CA LYS A 2 31.11 40.37 -16.29
C LYS A 2 29.75 40.32 -15.58
N ARG A 3 28.66 40.48 -16.33
CA ARG A 3 27.29 40.30 -15.82
C ARG A 3 27.10 38.82 -15.53
N PHE A 4 26.88 38.47 -14.28
CA PHE A 4 26.33 37.18 -13.89
C PHE A 4 24.84 37.18 -14.25
N THR A 5 24.47 36.48 -15.33
CA THR A 5 23.09 36.10 -15.58
C THR A 5 22.81 34.87 -14.71
N SER A 6 22.15 35.08 -13.59
CA SER A 6 21.57 33.96 -12.84
C SER A 6 20.50 33.33 -13.72
N HIS A 7 20.78 32.14 -14.23
CA HIS A 7 19.73 31.27 -14.75
C HIS A 7 18.91 30.83 -13.54
N PHE A 8 17.76 31.43 -13.32
CA PHE A 8 16.71 30.90 -12.50
C PHE A 8 16.26 29.62 -13.21
N VAL A 9 16.72 28.45 -12.72
CA VAL A 9 16.07 27.19 -13.00
C VAL A 9 14.73 27.30 -12.29
N GLU A 10 13.62 27.34 -13.03
CA GLU A 10 12.29 27.26 -12.44
C GLU A 10 12.28 26.04 -11.50
N GLN A 11 12.13 26.30 -10.21
CA GLN A 11 12.07 25.26 -9.21
C GLN A 11 10.77 24.50 -9.43
N LYS A 12 10.86 23.27 -9.93
CA LYS A 12 9.70 22.42 -10.24
C LYS A 12 8.82 22.34 -8.99
N ASP A 13 7.55 22.71 -9.14
CA ASP A 13 6.58 22.59 -8.05
C ASP A 13 6.32 21.10 -7.78
N ILE A 14 6.97 20.56 -6.74
CA ILE A 14 6.88 19.16 -6.38
C ILE A 14 5.48 18.76 -5.89
N ASP A 15 4.65 19.72 -5.44
CA ASP A 15 3.27 19.46 -5.04
C ASP A 15 2.33 19.27 -6.25
N SER A 16 2.75 19.73 -7.43
CA SER A 16 2.02 19.47 -8.67
C SER A 16 2.23 18.06 -9.23
N LEU A 17 3.24 17.33 -8.73
CA LEU A 17 3.54 15.97 -9.19
C LEU A 17 2.42 15.01 -8.81
N LYS A 18 1.82 14.36 -9.81
CA LYS A 18 0.77 13.36 -9.65
C LYS A 18 1.05 12.15 -10.52
N TYR A 19 0.56 11.02 -10.09
CA TYR A 19 0.53 9.81 -10.90
C TYR A 19 -0.68 9.86 -11.84
N ASP A 20 -0.57 9.25 -13.01
CA ASP A 20 -1.70 9.11 -13.92
C ASP A 20 -2.79 8.22 -13.33
N LYS A 21 -4.03 8.46 -13.74
CA LYS A 21 -5.15 7.56 -13.43
C LYS A 21 -4.92 6.21 -14.09
N VAL A 22 -5.39 5.20 -13.42
CA VAL A 22 -5.29 3.81 -13.88
C VAL A 22 -6.67 3.21 -14.06
N GLU A 23 -6.76 2.12 -14.82
CA GLU A 23 -8.00 1.41 -15.03
C GLU A 23 -8.62 0.96 -13.69
N GLU A 24 -9.93 1.19 -13.55
CA GLU A 24 -10.69 0.71 -12.41
C GLU A 24 -10.79 -0.82 -12.45
N LYS A 25 -10.92 -1.42 -11.27
CA LYS A 25 -11.16 -2.85 -11.12
C LYS A 25 -12.53 -3.12 -10.50
N PRO A 26 -13.15 -4.26 -10.77
CA PRO A 26 -14.43 -4.62 -10.18
C PRO A 26 -14.34 -4.73 -8.65
N VAL A 27 -15.47 -4.52 -7.99
CA VAL A 27 -15.65 -4.63 -6.53
C VAL A 27 -16.84 -5.59 -6.28
N PRO A 28 -16.66 -6.89 -6.55
CA PRO A 28 -17.78 -7.82 -6.71
C PRO A 28 -18.62 -7.98 -5.44
N ILE A 29 -17.98 -8.17 -4.28
CA ILE A 29 -18.70 -8.46 -3.02
C ILE A 29 -19.18 -7.21 -2.26
N LEU A 30 -18.89 -6.00 -2.77
CA LEU A 30 -19.41 -4.73 -2.23
C LEU A 30 -20.38 -4.04 -3.17
N LYS A 31 -20.90 -4.75 -4.19
CA LYS A 31 -21.88 -4.19 -5.13
C LYS A 31 -23.15 -3.77 -4.37
N GLY A 32 -23.54 -2.50 -4.55
CA GLY A 32 -24.70 -1.93 -3.86
C GLY A 32 -24.46 -1.50 -2.40
N LYS A 33 -23.25 -1.70 -1.85
CA LYS A 33 -22.86 -1.20 -0.53
C LYS A 33 -22.26 0.21 -0.65
N ASP A 34 -22.33 0.98 0.43
CA ASP A 34 -21.93 2.42 0.44
C ASP A 34 -20.45 2.63 0.78
N TRP A 35 -19.58 1.77 0.26
CA TRP A 35 -18.14 1.78 0.53
C TRP A 35 -17.40 3.01 -0.05
N LYS A 36 -17.98 3.70 -1.02
CA LYS A 36 -17.36 4.88 -1.64
C LYS A 36 -17.39 6.13 -0.76
N ASN A 37 -18.29 6.15 0.21
CA ASN A 37 -18.53 7.28 1.11
C ASN A 37 -17.81 7.18 2.46
N ILE A 38 -16.93 6.17 2.63
CA ILE A 38 -16.08 6.13 3.82
C ILE A 38 -15.13 7.35 3.82
N SER A 39 -14.89 7.91 5.01
CA SER A 39 -14.02 9.07 5.17
C SER A 39 -12.56 8.64 5.08
N VAL A 40 -11.91 8.98 3.97
CA VAL A 40 -10.47 8.69 3.75
C VAL A 40 -9.71 10.01 3.77
N PRO A 41 -8.71 10.18 4.66
CA PRO A 41 -7.92 11.41 4.74
C PRO A 41 -7.13 11.65 3.46
N GLU A 42 -6.80 12.91 3.20
CA GLU A 42 -5.88 13.28 2.11
C GLU A 42 -4.45 12.82 2.45
N PRO A 43 -3.66 12.38 1.48
CA PRO A 43 -2.26 12.10 1.70
C PRO A 43 -1.49 13.38 2.04
N PRO A 44 -0.40 13.30 2.84
CA PRO A 44 0.49 14.44 3.05
C PRO A 44 0.99 15.03 1.72
N ARG A 45 1.14 16.36 1.64
CA ARG A 45 1.68 17.04 0.46
C ARG A 45 3.11 16.58 0.19
N ASN A 46 3.50 16.53 -1.09
CA ASN A 46 4.85 16.11 -1.47
C ASN A 46 5.96 16.97 -0.83
N SER A 47 5.71 18.28 -0.62
CA SER A 47 6.66 19.22 0.01
C SER A 47 6.64 19.20 1.55
N SER A 48 5.67 18.53 2.17
CA SER A 48 5.44 18.63 3.60
C SER A 48 6.55 18.02 4.46
N PRO A 49 6.71 18.48 5.72
CA PRO A 49 7.63 17.88 6.69
C PRO A 49 7.32 16.40 6.96
N GLU A 50 6.03 16.05 6.97
CA GLU A 50 5.55 14.67 7.16
C GLU A 50 6.07 13.75 6.05
N THR A 51 5.94 14.15 4.79
CA THR A 51 6.45 13.39 3.64
C THR A 51 7.98 13.26 3.68
N ARG A 52 8.71 14.28 4.11
CA ARG A 52 10.17 14.21 4.31
C ARG A 52 10.55 13.23 5.42
N LEU A 53 9.78 13.20 6.51
CA LEU A 53 9.97 12.23 7.59
C LEU A 53 9.70 10.81 7.09
N GLU A 54 8.64 10.58 6.34
CA GLU A 54 8.32 9.29 5.74
C GLU A 54 9.45 8.81 4.81
N LEU A 55 10.00 9.68 3.96
CA LEU A 55 11.16 9.32 3.11
C LEU A 55 12.40 8.94 3.94
N SER A 56 12.63 9.63 5.06
CA SER A 56 13.74 9.30 5.97
C SER A 56 13.53 7.93 6.63
N MET A 57 12.30 7.61 7.05
CA MET A 57 11.94 6.29 7.58
C MET A 57 12.13 5.19 6.53
N ILE A 58 11.65 5.40 5.31
CA ILE A 58 11.82 4.46 4.19
C ILE A 58 13.30 4.22 3.91
N LYS A 59 14.12 5.28 3.89
CA LYS A 59 15.57 5.15 3.71
C LYS A 59 16.19 4.28 4.81
N ALA A 60 15.89 4.55 6.07
CA ALA A 60 16.41 3.78 7.19
C ALA A 60 16.00 2.29 7.10
N LEU A 61 14.76 2.01 6.70
CA LEU A 61 14.28 0.64 6.48
C LEU A 61 14.98 -0.02 5.29
N GLY A 62 15.19 0.72 4.21
CA GLY A 62 15.88 0.23 3.01
C GLY A 62 17.34 -0.11 3.27
N ASP A 63 18.05 0.74 4.02
CA ASP A 63 19.47 0.56 4.37
C ASP A 63 19.68 -0.65 5.30
N ASN A 64 18.70 -1.00 6.13
CA ASN A 64 18.75 -2.11 7.08
C ASN A 64 18.02 -3.38 6.61
N ARG A 65 17.62 -3.46 5.35
CA ARG A 65 16.87 -4.59 4.79
C ARG A 65 17.72 -5.86 4.75
N SER A 66 17.28 -6.90 5.44
CA SER A 66 17.90 -8.22 5.44
C SER A 66 17.53 -9.06 4.21
N GLN A 67 18.25 -10.15 3.97
CA GLN A 67 17.87 -11.11 2.93
C GLN A 67 16.51 -11.77 3.21
N LYS A 68 16.17 -11.98 4.49
CA LYS A 68 14.84 -12.46 4.89
C LYS A 68 13.75 -11.49 4.49
N ASP A 69 13.96 -10.18 4.71
CA ASP A 69 13.01 -9.14 4.28
C ASP A 69 12.82 -9.15 2.77
N ILE A 70 13.92 -9.26 2.01
CA ILE A 70 13.87 -9.31 0.54
C ILE A 70 13.04 -10.49 0.05
N ASN A 71 13.22 -11.67 0.65
CA ASN A 71 12.47 -12.87 0.26
C ASN A 71 10.98 -12.70 0.58
N SER A 72 10.63 -12.31 1.80
CA SER A 72 9.24 -12.05 2.23
C SER A 72 8.56 -10.99 1.33
N ILE A 73 9.25 -9.89 1.00
CA ILE A 73 8.72 -8.86 0.11
C ILE A 73 8.37 -9.42 -1.28
N LYS A 74 9.22 -10.31 -1.82
CA LYS A 74 8.96 -10.95 -3.14
C LYS A 74 7.77 -11.90 -3.09
N GLU A 75 7.64 -12.70 -2.04
CA GLU A 75 6.52 -13.61 -1.83
C GLU A 75 5.20 -12.83 -1.75
N HIS A 76 5.16 -11.78 -0.94
CA HIS A 76 3.99 -10.92 -0.82
C HIS A 76 3.70 -10.07 -2.07
N ASP A 77 4.68 -9.79 -2.91
CA ASP A 77 4.42 -9.11 -4.19
C ASP A 77 3.65 -10.01 -5.15
N MET A 78 3.94 -11.30 -5.14
CA MET A 78 3.21 -12.29 -5.93
C MET A 78 1.84 -12.61 -5.33
N VAL A 79 1.75 -12.74 -3.99
CA VAL A 79 0.53 -13.14 -3.29
C VAL A 79 0.36 -12.29 -2.02
N ALA A 80 -0.45 -11.24 -2.09
CA ALA A 80 -0.68 -10.31 -0.95
C ALA A 80 -1.14 -11.01 0.35
N THR A 81 -1.66 -12.22 0.26
CA THR A 81 -2.17 -13.01 1.39
C THR A 81 -1.25 -14.18 1.78
N TYR A 82 0.00 -14.16 1.33
CA TYR A 82 0.95 -15.25 1.58
C TYR A 82 1.01 -15.63 3.07
N ALA A 83 1.45 -14.70 3.92
CA ALA A 83 1.57 -14.97 5.36
C ALA A 83 0.22 -15.28 6.07
N ILE A 84 -0.91 -14.80 5.54
CA ILE A 84 -2.22 -15.15 6.09
C ILE A 84 -2.56 -16.61 5.80
N ARG A 85 -2.29 -17.10 4.58
CA ARG A 85 -2.50 -18.50 4.22
C ARG A 85 -1.62 -19.41 5.06
N ASP A 86 -0.32 -19.10 5.17
CA ASP A 86 0.61 -19.84 6.02
C ASP A 86 0.10 -19.90 7.47
N TYR A 87 -0.33 -18.75 8.01
CA TYR A 87 -0.89 -18.70 9.37
C TYR A 87 -2.12 -19.59 9.54
N LEU A 88 -3.04 -19.59 8.57
CA LEU A 88 -4.24 -20.42 8.61
C LEU A 88 -3.87 -21.92 8.57
N GLU A 89 -2.92 -22.31 7.72
CA GLU A 89 -2.43 -23.68 7.60
C GLU A 89 -1.67 -24.14 8.86
N GLU A 90 -0.76 -23.35 9.39
CA GLU A 90 0.00 -23.64 10.61
C GLU A 90 -0.87 -23.83 11.87
N ASN A 91 -2.07 -23.25 11.86
CA ASN A 91 -3.02 -23.34 12.99
C ASN A 91 -4.22 -24.27 12.70
N ASP A 92 -4.17 -25.08 11.64
CA ASP A 92 -5.25 -26.00 11.22
C ASP A 92 -6.62 -25.30 11.05
N LEU A 93 -6.61 -24.05 10.57
CA LEU A 93 -7.83 -23.25 10.37
C LEU A 93 -8.36 -23.43 8.94
N ALA A 94 -9.59 -23.89 8.82
CA ALA A 94 -10.21 -24.09 7.52
C ALA A 94 -10.41 -22.76 6.76
N TYR A 95 -9.97 -22.71 5.52
CA TYR A 95 -10.18 -21.57 4.64
C TYR A 95 -10.63 -21.99 3.23
N ASN A 96 -11.24 -21.04 2.51
CA ASN A 96 -11.66 -21.22 1.14
C ASN A 96 -10.84 -20.27 0.22
N SER A 97 -10.09 -20.86 -0.70
CA SER A 97 -9.25 -20.09 -1.63
C SER A 97 -10.08 -19.22 -2.59
N GLU A 98 -11.30 -19.63 -2.95
CA GLU A 98 -12.20 -18.83 -3.78
C GLU A 98 -12.70 -17.59 -3.05
N ASP A 99 -13.05 -17.72 -1.75
CA ASP A 99 -13.44 -16.57 -0.91
C ASP A 99 -12.27 -15.59 -0.77
N ILE A 100 -11.06 -16.10 -0.50
CA ILE A 100 -9.85 -15.27 -0.45
C ILE A 100 -9.68 -14.50 -1.77
N SER A 101 -9.84 -15.17 -2.92
CA SER A 101 -9.67 -14.54 -4.23
C SER A 101 -10.69 -13.42 -4.45
N LYS A 102 -11.96 -13.62 -4.10
CA LYS A 102 -13.02 -12.62 -4.19
C LYS A 102 -12.73 -11.40 -3.30
N ILE A 103 -12.24 -11.63 -2.07
CA ILE A 103 -11.87 -10.57 -1.13
C ILE A 103 -10.67 -9.77 -1.67
N VAL A 104 -9.63 -10.45 -2.18
CA VAL A 104 -8.45 -9.82 -2.78
C VAL A 104 -8.84 -8.97 -3.99
N GLU A 105 -9.68 -9.48 -4.89
CA GLU A 105 -10.19 -8.73 -6.04
C GLU A 105 -10.96 -7.48 -5.60
N THR A 106 -11.83 -7.63 -4.60
CA THR A 106 -12.57 -6.50 -4.01
C THR A 106 -11.63 -5.45 -3.42
N GLY A 107 -10.63 -5.86 -2.62
CA GLY A 107 -9.62 -4.96 -2.08
C GLY A 107 -8.83 -4.23 -3.17
N ALA A 108 -8.53 -4.92 -4.28
CA ALA A 108 -7.89 -4.33 -5.45
C ALA A 108 -8.77 -3.25 -6.08
N GLY A 109 -10.06 -3.51 -6.27
CA GLY A 109 -11.01 -2.55 -6.85
C GLY A 109 -11.18 -1.31 -5.96
N VAL A 110 -11.38 -1.51 -4.65
CA VAL A 110 -11.47 -0.40 -3.68
C VAL A 110 -10.21 0.44 -3.69
N SER A 111 -9.04 -0.19 -3.64
CA SER A 111 -7.77 0.56 -3.66
C SER A 111 -7.59 1.34 -4.97
N ARG A 112 -7.99 0.80 -6.13
CA ARG A 112 -7.92 1.49 -7.42
C ARG A 112 -8.79 2.75 -7.46
N PHE A 113 -10.00 2.69 -6.90
CA PHE A 113 -10.87 3.85 -6.79
C PHE A 113 -10.19 5.00 -6.04
N TYR A 114 -9.63 4.74 -4.85
CA TYR A 114 -8.94 5.77 -4.07
C TYR A 114 -7.61 6.19 -4.69
N LYS A 115 -6.87 5.30 -5.35
CA LYS A 115 -5.67 5.65 -6.12
C LYS A 115 -5.98 6.69 -7.20
N ASN A 116 -7.10 6.52 -7.91
CA ASN A 116 -7.55 7.47 -8.93
C ASN A 116 -8.06 8.79 -8.35
N LYS A 117 -8.58 8.76 -7.10
CA LYS A 117 -8.99 9.98 -6.39
C LYS A 117 -7.79 10.84 -5.99
N PHE A 118 -6.74 10.23 -5.42
CA PHE A 118 -5.64 10.96 -4.81
C PHE A 118 -4.41 11.12 -5.71
N GLN A 119 -4.14 10.20 -6.60
CA GLN A 119 -3.06 10.24 -7.61
C GLN A 119 -1.67 10.49 -6.99
N ARG A 120 -1.41 10.06 -5.75
CA ARG A 120 -0.12 10.26 -5.08
C ARG A 120 1.02 9.56 -5.83
N ILE A 121 2.12 10.25 -6.10
CA ILE A 121 3.33 9.64 -6.66
C ILE A 121 4.00 8.70 -5.65
N ARG A 122 4.84 7.80 -6.14
CA ARG A 122 5.52 6.81 -5.31
C ARG A 122 6.72 7.39 -4.56
N PRO A 123 7.11 6.82 -3.39
CA PRO A 123 8.27 7.29 -2.64
C PRO A 123 9.54 7.41 -3.49
N TRP A 124 9.85 6.39 -4.29
CA TRP A 124 11.04 6.36 -5.13
C TRP A 124 11.03 7.42 -6.24
N GLN A 125 9.85 7.78 -6.75
CA GLN A 125 9.69 8.85 -7.75
C GLN A 125 9.93 10.21 -7.10
N LEU A 126 9.27 10.49 -5.96
CA LEU A 126 9.45 11.74 -5.23
C LEU A 126 10.88 11.90 -4.74
N ALA A 127 11.48 10.83 -4.19
CA ALA A 127 12.87 10.83 -3.74
C ALA A 127 13.83 11.17 -4.89
N GLY A 128 13.58 10.63 -6.10
CA GLY A 128 14.34 10.96 -7.32
C GLY A 128 14.26 12.45 -7.66
N GLU A 129 13.07 13.05 -7.62
CA GLU A 129 12.88 14.49 -7.85
C GLU A 129 13.56 15.37 -6.80
N LEU A 130 13.69 14.87 -5.58
CA LEU A 130 14.37 15.57 -4.46
C LEU A 130 15.87 15.29 -4.38
N GLY A 131 16.43 14.43 -5.25
CA GLY A 131 17.83 13.99 -5.19
C GLY A 131 18.17 13.13 -3.96
N ILE A 132 17.19 12.43 -3.40
CA ILE A 132 17.33 11.57 -2.21
C ILE A 132 17.39 10.11 -2.66
N ASP A 133 18.42 9.37 -2.24
CA ASP A 133 18.45 7.91 -2.39
C ASP A 133 17.80 7.24 -1.17
N ILE A 134 16.68 6.56 -1.39
CA ILE A 134 15.95 5.81 -0.35
C ILE A 134 16.24 4.31 -0.40
N ASN A 135 17.19 3.88 -1.19
CA ASN A 135 17.56 2.46 -1.36
C ASN A 135 16.32 1.56 -1.64
N HIS A 136 15.42 2.00 -2.53
CA HIS A 136 14.23 1.21 -2.89
C HIS A 136 14.60 -0.06 -3.65
N MET A 137 13.79 -1.10 -3.54
CA MET A 137 13.99 -2.34 -4.31
C MET A 137 13.70 -2.11 -5.79
N LYS A 138 14.74 -2.29 -6.63
CA LYS A 138 14.68 -2.12 -8.10
C LYS A 138 14.26 -3.44 -8.76
N PHE A 139 13.05 -3.84 -8.50
CA PHE A 139 12.53 -5.03 -9.17
C PHE A 139 11.15 -4.69 -9.78
N THR A 140 10.91 -5.20 -10.96
CA THR A 140 9.73 -4.83 -11.73
C THR A 140 8.51 -5.56 -11.19
N SER A 141 7.54 -4.79 -10.73
CA SER A 141 6.23 -5.29 -10.33
C SER A 141 5.16 -4.46 -11.03
N ASP A 142 4.18 -5.11 -11.65
CA ASP A 142 3.06 -4.43 -12.32
C ASP A 142 2.27 -3.56 -11.33
N THR A 143 2.29 -3.93 -10.04
CA THR A 143 1.61 -3.17 -8.99
C THR A 143 2.24 -1.81 -8.73
N MET A 144 3.52 -1.62 -9.09
CA MET A 144 4.23 -0.34 -8.97
C MET A 144 3.82 0.69 -10.03
N GLN A 145 3.12 0.27 -11.08
CA GLN A 145 2.66 1.14 -12.16
C GLN A 145 1.27 1.77 -11.86
N THR A 146 1.04 2.10 -10.61
CA THR A 146 -0.20 2.70 -10.14
C THR A 146 0.10 3.74 -9.06
N PRO A 147 -0.78 4.72 -8.82
CA PRO A 147 -0.60 5.68 -7.73
C PRO A 147 -0.29 5.01 -6.40
N SER A 148 0.41 5.73 -5.52
CA SER A 148 0.89 5.17 -4.25
C SER A 148 -0.23 4.97 -3.22
N TYR A 149 -1.13 5.89 -3.08
CA TYR A 149 -2.08 6.01 -1.98
C TYR A 149 -3.51 5.58 -2.36
N PRO A 150 -4.11 4.64 -1.60
CA PRO A 150 -3.56 3.81 -0.53
C PRO A 150 -2.71 2.64 -1.04
N SER A 151 -2.02 1.92 -0.13
CA SER A 151 -1.36 0.66 -0.46
C SER A 151 -2.37 -0.45 -0.77
N GLY A 152 -2.40 -0.90 -2.04
CA GLY A 152 -3.35 -1.93 -2.48
C GLY A 152 -3.12 -3.29 -1.81
N HIS A 153 -1.87 -3.71 -1.66
CA HIS A 153 -1.51 -4.95 -0.95
C HIS A 153 -1.95 -4.93 0.51
N THR A 154 -1.82 -3.77 1.18
CA THR A 154 -2.32 -3.60 2.55
C THR A 154 -3.84 -3.73 2.62
N VAL A 155 -4.58 -3.08 1.71
CA VAL A 155 -6.04 -3.23 1.67
C VAL A 155 -6.44 -4.68 1.47
N GLN A 156 -5.79 -5.38 0.54
CA GLN A 156 -6.08 -6.78 0.22
C GLN A 156 -5.79 -7.71 1.40
N SER A 157 -4.55 -7.67 1.94
CA SER A 157 -4.15 -8.55 3.04
C SER A 157 -4.98 -8.28 4.30
N ARG A 158 -5.15 -7.01 4.65
CA ARG A 158 -5.91 -6.65 5.84
C ARG A 158 -7.39 -7.02 5.72
N LEU A 159 -8.02 -6.86 4.57
CA LEU A 159 -9.41 -7.24 4.36
C LEU A 159 -9.63 -8.76 4.51
N VAL A 160 -8.71 -9.57 3.98
CA VAL A 160 -8.74 -11.03 4.19
C VAL A 160 -8.55 -11.37 5.67
N ALA A 161 -7.62 -10.71 6.36
CA ALA A 161 -7.43 -10.91 7.79
C ALA A 161 -8.71 -10.57 8.59
N GLU A 162 -9.37 -9.44 8.31
CA GLU A 162 -10.62 -9.06 8.97
C GLU A 162 -11.76 -10.07 8.73
N TYR A 163 -11.83 -10.65 7.53
CA TYR A 163 -12.79 -11.73 7.24
C TYR A 163 -12.55 -12.95 8.14
N TYR A 164 -11.29 -13.41 8.25
CA TYR A 164 -10.97 -14.57 9.08
C TYR A 164 -10.96 -14.26 10.58
N ILE A 165 -10.72 -13.03 11.01
CA ILE A 165 -10.91 -12.61 12.41
C ILE A 165 -12.38 -12.78 12.85
N ARG A 166 -13.34 -12.49 11.99
CA ARG A 166 -14.76 -12.73 12.30
C ARG A 166 -15.08 -14.22 12.43
N LYS A 167 -14.42 -15.07 11.65
CA LYS A 167 -14.59 -16.52 11.68
C LYS A 167 -13.83 -17.16 12.85
N TYR A 168 -12.66 -16.64 13.20
CA TYR A 168 -11.73 -17.15 14.20
C TYR A 168 -11.26 -16.04 15.15
N PRO A 169 -12.14 -15.48 16.01
CA PRO A 169 -11.81 -14.30 16.81
C PRO A 169 -10.65 -14.50 17.78
N GLN A 170 -10.42 -15.74 18.25
CA GLN A 170 -9.29 -16.11 19.11
C GLN A 170 -7.93 -15.98 18.39
N HIS A 171 -7.91 -16.00 17.05
CA HIS A 171 -6.70 -15.85 16.22
C HIS A 171 -6.44 -14.40 15.74
N LYS A 172 -7.23 -13.43 16.23
CA LYS A 172 -7.15 -12.01 15.81
C LYS A 172 -5.73 -11.48 15.78
N LYS A 173 -4.95 -11.72 16.85
CA LYS A 173 -3.58 -11.17 16.95
C LYS A 173 -2.67 -11.73 15.85
N GLY A 174 -2.69 -13.04 15.62
CA GLY A 174 -1.85 -13.69 14.61
C GLY A 174 -2.24 -13.26 13.18
N LEU A 175 -3.54 -13.21 12.88
CA LEU A 175 -4.03 -12.76 11.56
C LEU A 175 -3.67 -11.30 11.27
N ILE A 176 -3.71 -10.42 12.29
CA ILE A 176 -3.25 -9.03 12.12
C ILE A 176 -1.74 -8.99 11.82
N VAL A 177 -0.92 -9.75 12.58
CA VAL A 177 0.53 -9.79 12.34
C VAL A 177 0.85 -10.28 10.93
N ALA A 178 0.18 -11.34 10.46
CA ALA A 178 0.36 -11.86 9.11
C ALA A 178 -0.03 -10.84 8.02
N ALA A 179 -1.10 -10.07 8.22
CA ALA A 179 -1.48 -9.00 7.30
C ALA A 179 -0.49 -7.83 7.30
N GLU A 180 0.02 -7.45 8.48
CA GLU A 180 1.01 -6.40 8.65
C GLU A 180 2.32 -6.73 7.94
N GLU A 181 2.76 -7.97 7.91
CA GLU A 181 3.98 -8.38 7.22
C GLU A 181 3.95 -7.98 5.74
N CYS A 182 2.83 -8.20 5.06
CA CYS A 182 2.62 -7.77 3.68
C CYS A 182 2.73 -6.25 3.54
N GLY A 183 1.97 -5.48 4.34
CA GLY A 183 1.91 -4.03 4.23
C GLY A 183 3.23 -3.34 4.57
N GLN A 184 3.86 -3.73 5.66
CA GLN A 184 5.16 -3.23 6.10
C GLN A 184 6.28 -3.60 5.11
N GLY A 185 6.18 -4.77 4.48
CA GLY A 185 7.08 -5.17 3.40
C GLY A 185 7.08 -4.17 2.24
N ARG A 186 5.91 -3.61 1.88
CA ARG A 186 5.79 -2.59 0.81
C ARG A 186 6.49 -1.28 1.18
N VAL A 187 6.39 -0.86 2.44
CA VAL A 187 7.09 0.33 2.97
C VAL A 187 8.59 0.08 2.99
N LYS A 188 9.01 -1.07 3.52
CA LYS A 188 10.42 -1.49 3.59
C LYS A 188 11.06 -1.63 2.20
N ALA A 189 10.28 -1.98 1.18
CA ALA A 189 10.73 -2.01 -0.21
C ALA A 189 10.93 -0.61 -0.83
N GLY A 190 10.42 0.46 -0.21
CA GLY A 190 10.43 1.81 -0.76
C GLY A 190 9.36 2.04 -1.84
N TRP A 191 8.32 1.20 -1.88
CA TRP A 191 7.25 1.26 -2.88
C TRP A 191 6.01 2.00 -2.41
N HIS A 192 5.83 2.11 -1.09
CA HIS A 192 4.75 2.84 -0.44
C HIS A 192 5.28 3.69 0.71
N PHE A 193 4.60 4.79 0.99
CA PHE A 193 4.81 5.57 2.21
C PHE A 193 4.18 4.86 3.42
N PRO A 194 4.66 5.09 4.65
CA PRO A 194 3.98 4.64 5.87
C PRO A 194 2.48 5.01 5.89
N SER A 195 2.13 6.25 5.55
CA SER A 195 0.73 6.70 5.49
C SER A 195 -0.10 5.99 4.42
N ASP A 196 0.50 5.52 3.30
CA ASP A 196 -0.22 4.69 2.32
C ASP A 196 -0.65 3.35 2.92
N HIS A 197 0.21 2.79 3.79
CA HIS A 197 -0.07 1.56 4.52
C HIS A 197 -1.13 1.78 5.60
N GLU A 198 -0.96 2.78 6.45
CA GLU A 198 -1.90 3.11 7.53
C GLU A 198 -3.32 3.30 7.02
N VAL A 199 -3.47 4.06 5.95
CA VAL A 199 -4.78 4.29 5.31
C VAL A 199 -5.29 3.03 4.61
N GLY A 200 -4.41 2.20 4.06
CA GLY A 200 -4.79 0.89 3.54
C GLY A 200 -5.43 0.00 4.62
N VAL A 201 -4.86 -0.02 5.83
CA VAL A 201 -5.43 -0.70 7.01
C VAL A 201 -6.79 -0.11 7.38
N MET A 202 -6.88 1.23 7.48
CA MET A 202 -8.13 1.91 7.83
C MET A 202 -9.25 1.56 6.84
N ILE A 203 -9.00 1.67 5.54
CA ILE A 203 -9.98 1.33 4.50
C ILE A 203 -10.45 -0.12 4.65
N ALA A 204 -9.52 -1.07 4.83
CA ALA A 204 -9.86 -2.47 4.97
C ALA A 204 -10.76 -2.74 6.19
N VAL A 205 -10.47 -2.11 7.33
CA VAL A 205 -11.25 -2.23 8.57
C VAL A 205 -12.65 -1.66 8.37
N GLU A 206 -12.77 -0.48 7.75
CA GLU A 206 -14.06 0.19 7.51
C GLU A 206 -14.98 -0.61 6.57
N ILE A 207 -14.42 -1.23 5.52
CA ILE A 207 -15.24 -2.00 4.57
C ILE A 207 -15.45 -3.46 5.00
N ALA A 208 -14.67 -3.98 5.94
CA ALA A 208 -14.77 -5.39 6.37
C ALA A 208 -16.19 -5.80 6.81
N PRO A 209 -16.96 -4.99 7.58
CA PRO A 209 -18.35 -5.34 7.94
C PRO A 209 -19.28 -5.50 6.74
N MET A 210 -18.93 -4.92 5.59
CA MET A 210 -19.74 -4.99 4.37
C MET A 210 -19.47 -6.25 3.53
N VAL A 211 -18.41 -7.01 3.88
CA VAL A 211 -18.01 -8.25 3.19
C VAL A 211 -18.89 -9.41 3.65
N GLU A 212 -19.69 -9.95 2.74
CA GLU A 212 -20.56 -11.12 2.92
C GLU A 212 -20.21 -12.16 1.85
N LEU A 213 -19.86 -13.39 2.29
CA LEU A 213 -19.51 -14.55 1.46
C LEU A 213 -20.12 -15.84 2.04
#